data_afad9bdce9dde18027794376ca293422
#
_entry.id   afad9bdce9dde18027794376ca293422
#
_cell.length_a   1.000
_cell.length_b   1.000
_cell.length_c   1.000
_cell.angle_alpha   90.00
_cell.angle_beta   90.00
_cell.angle_gamma   90.00
#
_symmetry.space_group_name_H-M   'P 1'
#
loop_
_entity.id
_entity.type
_entity.pdbx_description
1 polymer ?
#
loop_
_entity_poly.entity_id
_entity_poly.type
_entity_poly.pdbx_seq_one_letter_code
_entity_poly.pdbx_strand_id
1 'polypeptide(L)'
;MNWRKGVFAAAYVACALACTTAQAVDLIAIGALPGDSIDHSGQSALLENGVRGDLLGGIGSGLAWAGGSTFLALPDRGPNAVAWNATVDNTTSYIPRFHTLHLHLKRQADAATGLPFTLQPVLAQTTLLHSREPLHYGGVVAGYGATPASNTRGRFYFSGRSDNFDASTSSSDPLDARLDTEGIRLSRDGKSVFISDEYGPYLYQFDRRTGERLRVFTLPAILAVSHKSPMGSKEISGNTTGRVANKGMEGLAISPDGKTLFGFMQSPLIQDGGDGGRANRIIAVDIKTGTTSQYAYDNYLADKSKSYNSSELLALNEHELLVLERDGKGLGDDSNADVKRIYKIDIQGAADVSGLSGQAALLQKAVPKSLFLDIAATLKAHGLTAAQIPAKLEGMAFGEDVVVDGVTQHTLYVGNDNDFLATTPGGLANPNKWFVFAFTDADLGGSRFVNQRLRDEHGPRGDDRGDDDTQ
;
A
#
# COMPACT_ATOMS: atom_id res chain seq x y z
N MET A 1 91.21 1.69 6.47
CA MET A 1 90.25 1.36 5.40
C MET A 1 88.91 0.99 6.06
N ASN A 2 88.08 2.03 6.35
CA ASN A 2 86.83 1.87 7.10
C ASN A 2 85.61 1.95 6.22
N TRP A 3 84.89 0.85 6.09
CA TRP A 3 83.64 0.83 5.44
C TRP A 3 82.50 1.05 6.45
N ARG A 4 81.76 2.17 6.24
CA ARG A 4 80.53 2.44 6.98
C ARG A 4 79.35 1.74 6.23
N LYS A 5 78.65 0.90 6.95
CA LYS A 5 77.36 0.30 6.47
C LYS A 5 76.23 1.30 6.76
N GLY A 6 75.58 1.77 5.69
CA GLY A 6 74.36 2.55 5.81
C GLY A 6 73.16 1.59 5.99
N VAL A 7 72.33 1.85 6.98
CA VAL A 7 71.06 1.16 7.24
C VAL A 7 69.97 2.04 6.64
N PHE A 8 69.28 1.55 5.62
CA PHE A 8 68.03 2.17 5.10
C PHE A 8 66.85 1.64 5.93
N ALA A 9 66.18 2.52 6.68
CA ALA A 9 64.89 2.22 7.29
C ALA A 9 63.79 2.48 6.27
N ALA A 10 63.09 1.42 5.84
CA ALA A 10 61.89 1.54 5.03
C ALA A 10 60.69 1.79 5.96
N ALA A 11 60.08 2.96 5.90
CA ALA A 11 58.83 3.29 6.56
C ALA A 11 57.65 2.70 5.78
N TYR A 12 56.99 1.67 6.30
CA TYR A 12 55.72 1.20 5.80
C TYR A 12 54.61 2.12 6.30
N VAL A 13 54.01 2.90 5.38
CA VAL A 13 52.74 3.60 5.64
C VAL A 13 51.62 2.58 5.45
N ALA A 14 51.08 2.07 6.53
CA ALA A 14 49.83 1.29 6.49
C ALA A 14 48.65 2.21 6.22
N CYS A 15 48.18 2.26 4.99
CA CYS A 15 46.84 2.82 4.67
C CYS A 15 45.79 1.89 5.26
N ALA A 16 45.22 2.26 6.42
CA ALA A 16 44.00 1.65 6.91
C ALA A 16 42.85 2.07 5.96
N LEU A 17 42.49 1.20 5.03
CA LEU A 17 41.21 1.29 4.37
C LEU A 17 40.13 1.06 5.44
N ALA A 18 39.50 2.15 5.87
CA ALA A 18 38.21 2.06 6.57
C ALA A 18 37.22 1.49 5.60
N CYS A 19 36.98 0.17 5.64
CA CYS A 19 35.78 -0.42 5.09
C CYS A 19 34.62 0.20 5.86
N THR A 20 34.01 1.25 5.33
CA THR A 20 32.64 1.62 5.71
C THR A 20 31.78 0.45 5.26
N THR A 21 31.41 -0.43 6.18
CA THR A 21 30.32 -1.37 5.96
C THR A 21 29.11 -0.51 5.57
N ALA A 22 28.61 -0.68 4.35
CA ALA A 22 27.33 -0.10 3.98
C ALA A 22 26.34 -0.51 5.08
N GLN A 23 25.73 0.49 5.70
CA GLN A 23 24.78 0.25 6.78
C GLN A 23 23.54 -0.30 6.11
N ALA A 24 23.25 -1.59 6.29
CA ALA A 24 22.07 -2.23 5.73
C ALA A 24 20.80 -1.56 6.25
N VAL A 25 19.74 -1.58 5.44
CA VAL A 25 18.38 -1.13 5.86
C VAL A 25 18.05 -1.77 7.22
N ASP A 26 17.78 -0.96 8.22
CA ASP A 26 17.60 -1.45 9.59
C ASP A 26 16.34 -0.88 10.27
N LEU A 27 15.80 -1.66 11.22
CA LEU A 27 14.64 -1.26 12.03
C LEU A 27 15.06 -0.23 13.08
N ILE A 28 14.40 0.93 13.10
CA ILE A 28 14.71 2.02 14.04
C ILE A 28 13.59 2.32 15.04
N ALA A 29 12.34 1.97 14.76
CA ALA A 29 11.21 2.17 15.67
C ALA A 29 10.07 1.21 15.41
N ILE A 30 9.27 0.95 16.44
CA ILE A 30 7.97 0.27 16.38
C ILE A 30 6.95 1.13 17.13
N GLY A 31 5.77 1.35 16.53
CA GLY A 31 4.65 2.00 17.20
C GLY A 31 3.36 1.21 17.01
N ALA A 32 2.40 1.36 17.92
CA ALA A 32 1.14 0.64 17.83
C ALA A 32 -0.03 1.45 18.42
N LEU A 33 -1.23 1.22 17.88
CA LEU A 33 -2.50 1.55 18.50
C LEU A 33 -3.22 0.25 18.88
N PRO A 34 -3.92 0.20 20.02
CA PRO A 34 -4.70 -0.99 20.41
C PRO A 34 -5.68 -1.40 19.31
N GLY A 35 -5.89 -2.71 19.12
CA GLY A 35 -6.77 -3.24 18.09
C GLY A 35 -8.26 -2.98 18.36
N ASP A 36 -8.64 -2.58 19.57
CA ASP A 36 -9.99 -2.19 20.00
C ASP A 36 -10.22 -0.66 20.02
N SER A 37 -9.30 0.12 19.47
CA SER A 37 -9.44 1.58 19.34
C SER A 37 -10.65 1.93 18.48
N ILE A 38 -11.23 3.12 18.74
CA ILE A 38 -12.41 3.63 18.02
C ILE A 38 -11.97 4.82 17.14
N ASP A 39 -12.51 4.88 15.94
CA ASP A 39 -12.27 5.98 15.01
C ASP A 39 -13.16 7.20 15.29
N HIS A 40 -12.95 8.28 14.55
CA HIS A 40 -13.69 9.54 14.73
C HIS A 40 -14.87 9.68 13.74
N SER A 41 -15.34 8.59 13.10
CA SER A 41 -16.43 8.64 12.12
C SER A 41 -17.81 8.81 12.75
N GLY A 42 -17.98 8.40 14.00
CA GLY A 42 -19.28 8.35 14.68
C GLY A 42 -20.19 7.22 14.17
N GLN A 43 -19.71 6.29 13.37
CA GLN A 43 -20.46 5.14 12.82
C GLN A 43 -20.59 4.01 13.85
N SER A 44 -21.13 4.31 15.03
CA SER A 44 -21.13 3.39 16.19
C SER A 44 -22.11 2.21 16.09
N ALA A 45 -22.99 2.19 15.08
CA ALA A 45 -23.91 1.07 14.86
C ALA A 45 -23.15 -0.24 14.58
N LEU A 46 -23.74 -1.35 14.99
CA LEU A 46 -23.17 -2.67 14.71
C LEU A 46 -23.35 -3.02 13.23
N LEU A 47 -22.31 -3.57 12.64
CA LEU A 47 -22.32 -4.17 11.31
C LEU A 47 -22.94 -5.57 11.37
N GLU A 48 -23.09 -6.22 10.22
CA GLU A 48 -23.74 -7.53 10.07
C GLU A 48 -23.09 -8.63 10.92
N ASN A 49 -21.80 -8.52 11.20
CA ASN A 49 -21.02 -9.45 12.04
C ASN A 49 -21.02 -9.09 13.53
N GLY A 50 -21.75 -8.05 13.94
CA GLY A 50 -21.80 -7.58 15.32
C GLY A 50 -20.61 -6.70 15.74
N VAL A 51 -19.68 -6.38 14.85
CA VAL A 51 -18.59 -5.43 15.10
C VAL A 51 -19.12 -4.01 14.94
N ARG A 52 -18.61 -3.07 15.75
CA ARG A 52 -18.95 -1.64 15.62
C ARG A 52 -18.40 -1.10 14.30
N GLY A 53 -19.20 -0.30 13.59
CA GLY A 53 -18.80 0.33 12.33
C GLY A 53 -17.77 1.45 12.49
N ASP A 54 -17.45 1.86 13.71
CA ASP A 54 -16.37 2.82 14.05
C ASP A 54 -15.16 2.16 14.73
N LEU A 55 -15.02 0.84 14.65
CA LEU A 55 -13.80 0.17 15.09
C LEU A 55 -12.62 0.63 14.21
N LEU A 56 -11.54 1.05 14.84
CA LEU A 56 -10.30 1.43 14.15
C LEU A 56 -9.49 0.17 13.85
N GLY A 57 -9.75 -0.46 12.72
CA GLY A 57 -9.06 -1.66 12.25
C GLY A 57 -8.62 -1.53 10.80
N GLY A 58 -7.84 -2.47 10.32
CA GLY A 58 -7.41 -2.53 8.93
C GLY A 58 -6.56 -1.35 8.43
N ILE A 59 -6.20 -0.41 9.29
CA ILE A 59 -5.64 0.90 8.89
C ILE A 59 -4.23 0.85 8.30
N GLY A 60 -3.72 -0.31 8.07
CA GLY A 60 -2.44 -0.55 7.42
C GLY A 60 -2.56 -1.15 6.03
N SER A 61 -3.75 -1.24 5.42
CA SER A 61 -3.89 -1.65 4.01
C SER A 61 -3.21 -0.63 3.10
N GLY A 62 -3.40 0.68 3.34
CA GLY A 62 -2.67 1.72 2.63
C GLY A 62 -2.10 2.79 3.55
N LEU A 63 -0.94 3.36 3.18
CA LEU A 63 -0.28 4.41 3.95
C LEU A 63 0.32 5.47 3.02
N ALA A 64 0.10 6.76 3.30
CA ALA A 64 0.70 7.87 2.55
C ALA A 64 1.23 8.95 3.49
N TRP A 65 2.44 9.46 3.24
CA TRP A 65 2.99 10.60 3.96
C TRP A 65 2.34 11.92 3.50
N ALA A 66 2.02 12.78 4.45
CA ALA A 66 1.35 14.06 4.20
C ALA A 66 2.12 15.26 4.78
N GLY A 67 3.40 15.10 5.05
CA GLY A 67 4.31 16.12 5.59
C GLY A 67 4.50 16.02 7.10
N GLY A 68 5.71 16.26 7.57
CA GLY A 68 6.06 16.15 8.99
C GLY A 68 5.71 14.80 9.57
N SER A 69 5.10 14.78 10.74
CA SER A 69 4.59 13.54 11.37
C SER A 69 3.23 13.10 10.85
N THR A 70 2.64 13.78 9.85
CA THR A 70 1.29 13.50 9.36
C THR A 70 1.30 12.42 8.29
N PHE A 71 0.48 11.39 8.48
CA PHE A 71 0.23 10.31 7.53
C PHE A 71 -1.27 10.13 7.30
N LEU A 72 -1.61 9.61 6.13
CA LEU A 72 -2.94 9.13 5.82
C LEU A 72 -2.89 7.61 5.81
N ALA A 73 -3.80 6.98 6.53
CA ALA A 73 -3.90 5.53 6.65
C ALA A 73 -5.28 5.07 6.17
N LEU A 74 -5.29 4.00 5.39
CA LEU A 74 -6.48 3.50 4.73
C LEU A 74 -6.76 2.08 5.20
N PRO A 75 -7.96 1.79 5.75
CA PRO A 75 -8.44 0.42 5.88
C PRO A 75 -8.97 -0.11 4.54
N ASP A 76 -9.06 -1.43 4.43
CA ASP A 76 -9.74 -2.14 3.33
C ASP A 76 -11.28 -1.93 3.39
N ARG A 77 -12.05 -2.83 2.77
CA ARG A 77 -13.53 -2.82 2.78
C ARG A 77 -14.20 -2.90 4.14
N GLY A 78 -13.43 -3.12 5.21
CA GLY A 78 -13.93 -3.30 6.56
C GLY A 78 -13.95 -4.76 7.03
N PRO A 79 -14.49 -5.02 8.23
CA PRO A 79 -14.39 -6.32 8.87
C PRO A 79 -15.11 -7.42 8.09
N ASN A 80 -14.49 -8.59 8.04
CA ASN A 80 -15.07 -9.79 7.47
C ASN A 80 -16.29 -10.25 8.28
N ALA A 81 -17.33 -10.71 7.59
CA ALA A 81 -18.60 -11.11 8.21
C ALA A 81 -18.69 -12.60 8.56
N VAL A 82 -17.69 -13.39 8.35
CA VAL A 82 -17.66 -14.85 8.57
C VAL A 82 -18.99 -15.52 8.16
N ALA A 83 -19.23 -15.68 6.87
CA ALA A 83 -20.36 -16.41 6.28
C ALA A 83 -21.74 -16.15 6.94
N TRP A 84 -22.06 -14.91 7.31
CA TRP A 84 -23.34 -14.55 7.92
C TRP A 84 -24.54 -14.80 6.99
N ASN A 85 -24.31 -14.85 5.68
CA ASN A 85 -25.31 -15.19 4.69
C ASN A 85 -24.67 -15.92 3.49
N ALA A 86 -25.14 -17.14 3.24
CA ALA A 86 -24.62 -17.97 2.15
C ALA A 86 -24.91 -17.44 0.73
N THR A 87 -25.77 -16.43 0.58
CA THR A 87 -26.12 -15.85 -0.73
C THR A 87 -25.24 -14.64 -1.08
N VAL A 88 -24.41 -14.13 -0.17
CA VAL A 88 -23.49 -13.04 -0.37
C VAL A 88 -22.07 -13.45 0.04
N ASP A 89 -21.12 -12.61 -0.25
CA ASP A 89 -19.74 -12.82 0.18
C ASP A 89 -19.54 -12.42 1.66
N ASN A 90 -18.36 -12.72 2.21
CA ASN A 90 -17.97 -12.45 3.58
C ASN A 90 -17.62 -10.96 3.80
N THR A 91 -18.59 -10.06 3.61
CA THR A 91 -18.41 -8.61 3.66
C THR A 91 -19.51 -7.91 4.48
N THR A 92 -19.25 -6.69 4.94
CA THR A 92 -20.16 -5.91 5.78
C THR A 92 -20.48 -4.54 5.18
N SER A 93 -21.52 -3.87 5.69
CA SER A 93 -21.92 -2.51 5.30
C SER A 93 -20.99 -1.42 5.88
N TYR A 94 -19.70 -1.73 6.11
CA TYR A 94 -18.71 -0.76 6.50
C TYR A 94 -18.62 0.37 5.48
N ILE A 95 -18.56 1.62 5.94
CA ILE A 95 -18.39 2.77 5.05
C ILE A 95 -16.90 3.04 4.87
N PRO A 96 -16.35 2.85 3.65
CA PRO A 96 -14.95 3.11 3.34
C PRO A 96 -14.53 4.52 3.73
N ARG A 97 -13.30 4.64 4.25
CA ARG A 97 -12.77 5.87 4.84
C ARG A 97 -11.26 5.87 4.82
N PHE A 98 -10.66 6.99 5.10
CA PHE A 98 -9.26 7.07 5.49
C PHE A 98 -9.10 7.87 6.77
N HIS A 99 -7.98 7.65 7.45
CA HIS A 99 -7.63 8.29 8.71
C HIS A 99 -6.43 9.22 8.53
N THR A 100 -6.45 10.36 9.21
CA THR A 100 -5.26 11.17 9.41
C THR A 100 -4.63 10.75 10.73
N LEU A 101 -3.37 10.33 10.67
CA LEU A 101 -2.56 9.95 11.83
C LEU A 101 -1.40 10.92 12.01
N HIS A 102 -0.99 11.14 13.25
CA HIS A 102 0.34 11.65 13.55
C HIS A 102 1.21 10.50 14.05
N LEU A 103 2.24 10.16 13.27
CA LEU A 103 3.26 9.16 13.63
C LEU A 103 4.49 9.91 14.13
N HIS A 104 4.49 10.24 15.43
CA HIS A 104 5.58 11.01 16.04
C HIS A 104 6.81 10.15 16.26
N LEU A 105 7.78 10.23 15.35
CA LEU A 105 9.07 9.58 15.46
C LEU A 105 10.04 10.51 16.21
N LYS A 106 10.59 10.05 17.35
CA LYS A 106 11.52 10.83 18.18
C LYS A 106 12.80 10.06 18.41
N ARG A 107 13.95 10.72 18.28
CA ARG A 107 15.24 10.15 18.66
C ARG A 107 15.33 10.01 20.18
N GLN A 108 14.89 8.92 20.68
CA GLN A 108 14.90 8.53 22.07
C GLN A 108 14.88 7.00 22.11
N ALA A 109 15.88 6.39 22.76
CA ALA A 109 15.92 4.95 22.87
C ALA A 109 14.63 4.43 23.53
N ASP A 110 14.00 3.47 22.89
CA ASP A 110 12.80 2.83 23.41
C ASP A 110 13.22 1.73 24.41
N ALA A 111 12.85 1.92 25.67
CA ALA A 111 13.22 0.98 26.75
C ALA A 111 12.59 -0.42 26.57
N ALA A 112 11.45 -0.53 25.85
CA ALA A 112 10.77 -1.79 25.64
C ALA A 112 11.38 -2.62 24.49
N THR A 113 11.86 -1.96 23.44
CA THR A 113 12.39 -2.62 22.25
C THR A 113 13.90 -2.52 22.08
N GLY A 114 14.55 -1.59 22.78
CA GLY A 114 15.97 -1.28 22.61
C GLY A 114 16.30 -0.50 21.34
N LEU A 115 15.27 -0.12 20.54
CA LEU A 115 15.45 0.63 19.30
C LEU A 115 15.83 2.09 19.55
N PRO A 116 16.56 2.74 18.60
CA PRO A 116 17.09 4.09 18.80
C PRO A 116 16.04 5.20 18.79
N PHE A 117 14.83 4.92 18.29
CA PHE A 117 13.72 5.86 18.25
C PHE A 117 12.47 5.29 18.91
N THR A 118 11.65 6.18 19.47
CA THR A 118 10.27 5.88 19.84
C THR A 118 9.32 6.33 18.74
N LEU A 119 8.28 5.55 18.46
CA LEU A 119 7.18 5.92 17.56
C LEU A 119 5.87 5.99 18.34
N GLN A 120 5.23 7.15 18.35
CA GLN A 120 3.95 7.36 19.01
C GLN A 120 2.88 7.68 17.98
N PRO A 121 2.03 6.70 17.59
CA PRO A 121 0.87 6.93 16.73
C PRO A 121 -0.26 7.66 17.48
N VAL A 122 -0.92 8.62 16.81
CA VAL A 122 -2.09 9.33 17.33
C VAL A 122 -3.09 9.48 16.20
N LEU A 123 -4.34 9.03 16.39
CA LEU A 123 -5.45 9.29 15.47
C LEU A 123 -5.89 10.76 15.60
N ALA A 124 -5.88 11.49 14.49
CA ALA A 124 -6.27 12.90 14.44
C ALA A 124 -7.66 13.09 13.83
N GLN A 125 -7.98 12.38 12.75
CA GLN A 125 -9.24 12.54 12.00
C GLN A 125 -9.63 11.26 11.28
N THR A 126 -10.93 11.09 11.03
CA THR A 126 -11.51 10.09 10.14
C THR A 126 -12.34 10.77 9.06
N THR A 127 -12.14 10.43 7.79
CA THR A 127 -12.84 11.00 6.63
C THR A 127 -13.55 9.88 5.86
N LEU A 128 -14.89 9.92 5.83
CA LEU A 128 -15.72 8.94 5.11
C LEU A 128 -15.77 9.24 3.62
N LEU A 129 -15.69 8.22 2.77
CA LEU A 129 -15.70 8.33 1.31
C LEU A 129 -17.13 8.34 0.76
N HIS A 130 -17.42 9.31 -0.12
CA HIS A 130 -18.74 9.46 -0.72
C HIS A 130 -18.68 10.01 -2.14
N SER A 131 -19.75 9.79 -2.89
CA SER A 131 -20.02 10.43 -4.17
C SER A 131 -21.03 11.56 -4.00
N ARG A 132 -20.89 12.60 -4.79
CA ARG A 132 -21.92 13.65 -4.93
C ARG A 132 -23.12 13.17 -5.76
N GLU A 133 -22.85 12.29 -6.72
CA GLU A 133 -23.87 11.67 -7.56
C GLU A 133 -24.43 10.42 -6.87
N PRO A 134 -25.72 10.09 -7.09
CA PRO A 134 -26.31 8.87 -6.58
C PRO A 134 -25.52 7.65 -7.02
N LEU A 135 -25.26 6.74 -6.08
CA LEU A 135 -24.65 5.45 -6.36
C LEU A 135 -25.72 4.36 -6.51
N HIS A 136 -25.41 3.34 -7.30
CA HIS A 136 -26.24 2.16 -7.48
C HIS A 136 -25.91 1.16 -6.36
N TYR A 137 -26.80 1.06 -5.39
CA TYR A 137 -26.71 0.08 -4.31
C TYR A 137 -27.37 -1.21 -4.79
N GLY A 138 -26.64 -2.30 -4.76
CA GLY A 138 -27.07 -3.61 -5.24
C GLY A 138 -28.15 -4.25 -4.38
N GLY A 139 -28.43 -5.51 -4.68
CA GLY A 139 -29.49 -6.29 -4.06
C GLY A 139 -29.44 -6.30 -2.54
N VAL A 140 -30.63 -6.19 -1.94
CA VAL A 140 -30.79 -6.30 -0.49
C VAL A 140 -30.99 -7.76 -0.15
N VAL A 141 -30.10 -8.34 0.64
CA VAL A 141 -30.38 -9.61 1.31
C VAL A 141 -31.30 -9.34 2.48
N ALA A 142 -32.34 -10.16 2.66
CA ALA A 142 -33.38 -9.94 3.67
C ALA A 142 -32.77 -9.61 5.07
N GLY A 143 -33.13 -8.45 5.60
CA GLY A 143 -32.66 -7.95 6.89
C GLY A 143 -31.31 -7.21 6.86
N TYR A 144 -30.65 -7.10 5.70
CA TYR A 144 -29.36 -6.40 5.56
C TYR A 144 -29.47 -5.32 4.48
N GLY A 145 -29.33 -4.07 4.90
CA GLY A 145 -29.42 -2.94 3.99
C GLY A 145 -28.13 -2.73 3.21
N ALA A 146 -28.24 -2.54 1.90
CA ALA A 146 -27.10 -2.16 1.06
C ALA A 146 -26.88 -0.64 1.07
N THR A 147 -27.94 0.15 1.30
CA THR A 147 -27.89 1.62 1.28
C THR A 147 -27.56 2.16 2.68
N PRO A 148 -26.46 2.92 2.85
CA PRO A 148 -26.12 3.55 4.10
C PRO A 148 -27.23 4.49 4.61
N ALA A 149 -27.65 4.33 5.85
CA ALA A 149 -28.70 5.16 6.48
C ALA A 149 -28.30 6.65 6.58
N SER A 150 -27.00 6.92 6.57
CA SER A 150 -26.42 8.26 6.60
C SER A 150 -26.43 8.99 5.24
N ASN A 151 -26.89 8.36 4.15
CA ASN A 151 -27.00 9.01 2.86
C ASN A 151 -27.93 10.21 2.90
N THR A 152 -27.52 11.28 2.24
CA THR A 152 -28.31 12.50 2.05
C THR A 152 -28.15 12.99 0.61
N ARG A 153 -28.99 13.95 0.20
CA ARG A 153 -28.87 14.55 -1.15
C ARG A 153 -27.46 15.14 -1.36
N GLY A 154 -26.78 14.67 -2.40
CA GLY A 154 -25.42 15.10 -2.76
C GLY A 154 -24.34 14.51 -1.88
N ARG A 155 -24.65 13.48 -1.06
CA ARG A 155 -23.69 12.72 -0.29
C ARG A 155 -24.15 11.26 -0.19
N PHE A 156 -23.60 10.43 -1.07
CA PHE A 156 -23.90 9.00 -1.19
C PHE A 156 -22.65 8.22 -0.83
N TYR A 157 -22.65 7.54 0.32
CA TYR A 157 -21.48 6.84 0.82
C TYR A 157 -21.26 5.54 0.10
N PHE A 158 -20.00 5.20 -0.14
CA PHE A 158 -19.59 3.90 -0.58
C PHE A 158 -19.81 2.85 0.51
N SER A 159 -19.73 1.59 0.15
CA SER A 159 -19.93 0.45 1.07
C SER A 159 -18.90 -0.63 0.81
N GLY A 160 -18.38 -1.23 1.88
CA GLY A 160 -17.50 -2.38 1.82
C GLY A 160 -18.16 -3.67 1.36
N ARG A 161 -19.51 -3.69 1.24
CA ARG A 161 -20.22 -4.88 0.77
C ARG A 161 -19.88 -5.19 -0.69
N SER A 162 -19.46 -6.42 -0.95
CA SER A 162 -19.15 -6.91 -2.29
C SER A 162 -20.38 -6.95 -3.23
N ASP A 163 -21.62 -7.00 -2.67
CA ASP A 163 -22.88 -7.08 -3.41
C ASP A 163 -23.53 -5.73 -3.74
N ASN A 164 -22.89 -4.59 -3.38
CA ASN A 164 -23.38 -3.25 -3.70
C ASN A 164 -22.97 -2.84 -5.13
N PHE A 165 -23.63 -3.43 -6.13
CA PHE A 165 -23.38 -3.17 -7.54
C PHE A 165 -24.67 -3.37 -8.41
N ASP A 166 -24.68 -2.80 -9.60
CA ASP A 166 -25.68 -3.09 -10.64
C ASP A 166 -25.17 -4.25 -11.52
N ALA A 167 -25.84 -5.40 -11.45
CA ALA A 167 -25.46 -6.60 -12.20
C ALA A 167 -25.57 -6.44 -13.74
N SER A 168 -26.25 -5.41 -14.24
CA SER A 168 -26.41 -5.13 -15.67
C SER A 168 -25.26 -4.30 -16.28
N THR A 169 -24.36 -3.76 -15.42
CA THR A 169 -23.23 -2.91 -15.85
C THR A 169 -21.89 -3.64 -15.77
N SER A 170 -20.80 -3.01 -16.21
CA SER A 170 -19.43 -3.52 -16.03
C SER A 170 -19.05 -3.61 -14.55
N SER A 171 -18.15 -4.52 -14.18
CA SER A 171 -17.60 -4.55 -12.81
C SER A 171 -16.83 -3.27 -12.45
N SER A 172 -16.37 -2.52 -13.45
CA SER A 172 -15.72 -1.23 -13.30
C SER A 172 -16.65 -0.02 -13.43
N ASP A 173 -17.97 -0.21 -13.34
CA ASP A 173 -18.92 0.91 -13.36
C ASP A 173 -18.74 1.79 -12.13
N PRO A 174 -18.36 3.08 -12.28
CA PRO A 174 -18.09 3.96 -11.16
C PRO A 174 -19.33 4.37 -10.37
N LEU A 175 -20.53 4.02 -10.82
CA LEU A 175 -21.78 4.22 -10.07
C LEU A 175 -22.09 3.06 -9.13
N ASP A 176 -21.43 1.92 -9.25
CA ASP A 176 -21.53 0.85 -8.26
C ASP A 176 -21.10 1.38 -6.89
N ALA A 177 -21.89 1.11 -5.84
CA ALA A 177 -21.62 1.66 -4.52
C ALA A 177 -20.55 0.88 -3.72
N ARG A 178 -20.17 -0.30 -4.20
CA ARG A 178 -19.13 -1.11 -3.57
C ARG A 178 -17.75 -0.47 -3.71
N LEU A 179 -16.94 -0.54 -2.66
CA LEU A 179 -15.57 -0.05 -2.69
C LEU A 179 -14.73 -0.83 -1.67
N ASP A 180 -13.70 -1.49 -2.15
CA ASP A 180 -12.70 -2.21 -1.38
C ASP A 180 -11.38 -1.46 -1.49
N THR A 181 -11.21 -0.51 -0.58
CA THR A 181 -10.08 0.43 -0.61
C THR A 181 -8.79 -0.23 -0.18
N GLU A 182 -7.69 -0.06 -0.97
CA GLU A 182 -6.41 -0.72 -0.67
C GLU A 182 -5.23 0.25 -0.64
N GLY A 183 -4.88 0.89 -1.74
CA GLY A 183 -3.78 1.85 -1.78
C GLY A 183 -4.25 3.29 -1.66
N ILE A 184 -3.47 4.14 -0.99
CA ILE A 184 -3.72 5.59 -0.88
C ILE A 184 -2.47 6.39 -1.22
N ARG A 185 -2.63 7.46 -2.03
CA ARG A 185 -1.54 8.42 -2.30
C ARG A 185 -2.06 9.85 -2.27
N LEU A 186 -1.23 10.76 -1.78
CA LEU A 186 -1.56 12.18 -1.69
C LEU A 186 -1.24 12.87 -3.03
N SER A 187 -2.12 13.76 -3.50
CA SER A 187 -1.83 14.61 -4.64
C SER A 187 -0.71 15.60 -4.33
N ARG A 188 0.00 16.06 -5.37
CA ARG A 188 1.12 17.00 -5.23
C ARG A 188 0.76 18.30 -4.49
N ASP A 189 -0.48 18.77 -4.64
CA ASP A 189 -0.97 19.98 -3.96
C ASP A 189 -1.49 19.71 -2.54
N GLY A 190 -1.46 18.44 -2.09
CA GLY A 190 -1.93 18.05 -0.76
C GLY A 190 -3.43 18.09 -0.54
N LYS A 191 -4.24 18.44 -1.56
CA LYS A 191 -5.68 18.70 -1.41
C LYS A 191 -6.57 17.50 -1.69
N SER A 192 -6.05 16.51 -2.39
CA SER A 192 -6.79 15.31 -2.73
C SER A 192 -5.96 14.05 -2.49
N VAL A 193 -6.65 12.91 -2.44
CA VAL A 193 -6.05 11.58 -2.34
C VAL A 193 -6.50 10.75 -3.51
N PHE A 194 -5.59 9.89 -3.99
CA PHE A 194 -5.88 8.81 -4.93
C PHE A 194 -6.02 7.51 -4.17
N ILE A 195 -7.04 6.74 -4.50
CA ILE A 195 -7.34 5.46 -3.83
C ILE A 195 -7.57 4.39 -4.89
N SER A 196 -6.87 3.25 -4.76
CA SER A 196 -7.10 2.03 -5.54
C SER A 196 -8.13 1.12 -4.87
N ASP A 197 -8.64 0.15 -5.62
CA ASP A 197 -9.75 -0.71 -5.20
C ASP A 197 -9.60 -2.12 -5.75
N GLU A 198 -10.03 -3.12 -4.99
CA GLU A 198 -10.04 -4.52 -5.40
C GLU A 198 -11.31 -4.96 -6.13
N TYR A 199 -12.45 -4.31 -5.96
CA TYR A 199 -13.73 -4.78 -6.51
C TYR A 199 -13.89 -4.54 -8.00
N GLY A 200 -13.63 -3.30 -8.48
CA GLY A 200 -13.82 -2.92 -9.87
C GLY A 200 -12.87 -3.57 -10.86
N PRO A 201 -11.54 -3.43 -10.77
CA PRO A 201 -10.89 -2.48 -9.89
C PRO A 201 -11.20 -1.04 -10.28
N TYR A 202 -11.20 -0.15 -9.29
CA TYR A 202 -11.37 1.28 -9.48
C TYR A 202 -10.09 2.03 -9.14
N LEU A 203 -9.95 3.23 -9.68
CA LEU A 203 -8.97 4.22 -9.28
C LEU A 203 -9.67 5.57 -9.20
N TYR A 204 -9.81 6.09 -7.99
CA TYR A 204 -10.56 7.31 -7.72
C TYR A 204 -9.68 8.39 -7.12
N GLN A 205 -10.04 9.65 -7.36
CA GLN A 205 -9.52 10.81 -6.65
C GLN A 205 -10.61 11.37 -5.74
N PHE A 206 -10.27 11.58 -4.46
CA PHE A 206 -11.18 12.14 -3.47
C PHE A 206 -10.62 13.45 -2.91
N ASP A 207 -11.49 14.39 -2.54
CA ASP A 207 -11.12 15.56 -1.75
C ASP A 207 -10.64 15.11 -0.37
N ARG A 208 -9.43 15.51 0.02
CA ARG A 208 -8.82 15.09 1.30
C ARG A 208 -9.60 15.57 2.52
N ARG A 209 -10.24 16.73 2.46
CA ARG A 209 -10.95 17.31 3.59
C ARG A 209 -12.35 16.76 3.78
N THR A 210 -13.05 16.46 2.69
CA THR A 210 -14.48 16.10 2.70
C THR A 210 -14.74 14.62 2.43
N GLY A 211 -13.82 13.92 1.76
CA GLY A 211 -14.02 12.55 1.26
C GLY A 211 -14.92 12.48 0.01
N GLU A 212 -15.24 13.62 -0.64
CA GLU A 212 -16.02 13.64 -1.88
C GLU A 212 -15.20 13.12 -3.05
N ARG A 213 -15.73 12.18 -3.84
CA ARG A 213 -15.11 11.73 -5.08
C ARG A 213 -15.10 12.85 -6.11
N LEU A 214 -13.90 13.26 -6.52
CA LEU A 214 -13.65 14.33 -7.48
C LEU A 214 -13.50 13.80 -8.91
N ARG A 215 -12.88 12.61 -9.07
CA ARG A 215 -12.54 12.07 -10.37
C ARG A 215 -12.51 10.54 -10.36
N VAL A 216 -12.88 9.97 -11.51
CA VAL A 216 -12.75 8.56 -11.86
C VAL A 216 -11.68 8.43 -12.94
N PHE A 217 -10.73 7.51 -12.77
CA PHE A 217 -9.80 7.13 -13.82
C PHE A 217 -10.33 5.87 -14.52
N THR A 218 -10.44 5.94 -15.83
CA THR A 218 -10.82 4.77 -16.64
C THR A 218 -9.64 3.83 -16.72
N LEU A 219 -9.76 2.66 -16.13
CA LEU A 219 -8.74 1.61 -16.18
C LEU A 219 -8.94 0.71 -17.42
N PRO A 220 -7.89 -0.02 -17.86
CA PRO A 220 -7.98 -0.94 -18.98
C PRO A 220 -9.09 -2.00 -18.76
N ALA A 221 -9.94 -2.21 -19.78
CA ALA A 221 -11.06 -3.15 -19.71
C ALA A 221 -10.64 -4.60 -19.40
N ILE A 222 -9.40 -4.96 -19.71
CA ILE A 222 -8.83 -6.29 -19.40
C ILE A 222 -8.81 -6.62 -17.90
N LEU A 223 -8.88 -5.60 -17.02
CA LEU A 223 -8.91 -5.78 -15.57
C LEU A 223 -10.31 -6.13 -15.04
N ALA A 224 -11.36 -5.72 -15.75
CA ALA A 224 -12.74 -5.94 -15.36
C ALA A 224 -13.17 -7.39 -15.57
N VAL A 225 -14.03 -7.89 -14.71
CA VAL A 225 -14.63 -9.23 -14.86
C VAL A 225 -15.94 -9.15 -15.69
N SER A 226 -16.23 -10.22 -16.42
CA SER A 226 -17.45 -10.31 -17.24
C SER A 226 -18.65 -10.87 -16.46
N HIS A 227 -18.39 -11.67 -15.42
CA HIS A 227 -19.42 -12.29 -14.62
C HIS A 227 -19.30 -11.85 -13.16
N LYS A 228 -20.18 -10.95 -12.74
CA LYS A 228 -20.25 -10.47 -11.36
C LYS A 228 -20.95 -11.47 -10.44
N SER A 229 -20.47 -11.60 -9.22
CA SER A 229 -21.19 -12.31 -8.16
C SER A 229 -20.87 -11.67 -6.80
N PRO A 230 -21.85 -11.53 -5.89
CA PRO A 230 -21.59 -11.14 -4.51
C PRO A 230 -20.84 -12.23 -3.73
N MET A 231 -20.70 -13.43 -4.30
CA MET A 231 -19.93 -14.53 -3.74
C MET A 231 -18.66 -14.75 -4.55
N GLY A 232 -17.49 -14.54 -3.91
CA GLY A 232 -16.20 -14.66 -4.58
C GLY A 232 -15.97 -16.01 -5.25
N SER A 233 -16.38 -17.12 -4.63
CA SER A 233 -16.27 -18.46 -5.21
C SER A 233 -17.07 -18.63 -6.52
N LYS A 234 -18.25 -18.02 -6.62
CA LYS A 234 -19.07 -18.04 -7.83
C LYS A 234 -18.52 -17.10 -8.89
N GLU A 235 -18.01 -15.94 -8.50
CA GLU A 235 -17.35 -15.01 -9.42
C GLU A 235 -16.12 -15.68 -10.04
N ILE A 236 -15.25 -16.30 -9.23
CA ILE A 236 -14.07 -17.03 -9.72
C ILE A 236 -14.47 -18.14 -10.70
N SER A 237 -15.47 -18.95 -10.36
CA SER A 237 -15.89 -20.08 -11.23
C SER A 237 -16.60 -19.63 -12.52
N GLY A 238 -17.18 -18.44 -12.54
CA GLY A 238 -17.88 -17.86 -13.68
C GLY A 238 -17.01 -17.04 -14.63
N ASN A 239 -15.85 -16.58 -14.18
CA ASN A 239 -14.97 -15.72 -14.97
C ASN A 239 -13.76 -16.48 -15.53
N THR A 240 -13.39 -16.14 -16.76
CA THR A 240 -12.17 -16.61 -17.44
C THR A 240 -11.17 -15.48 -17.69
N THR A 241 -11.56 -14.24 -17.41
CA THR A 241 -10.75 -13.04 -17.62
C THR A 241 -11.03 -12.00 -16.51
N GLY A 242 -10.12 -11.06 -16.36
CA GLY A 242 -10.23 -9.99 -15.40
C GLY A 242 -9.50 -10.29 -14.09
N ARG A 243 -9.74 -9.45 -13.09
CA ARG A 243 -9.16 -9.63 -11.76
C ARG A 243 -9.64 -10.93 -11.10
N VAL A 244 -8.83 -11.52 -10.27
CA VAL A 244 -9.27 -12.56 -9.32
C VAL A 244 -10.11 -11.90 -8.23
N ALA A 245 -11.19 -12.53 -7.79
CA ALA A 245 -12.03 -12.01 -6.70
C ALA A 245 -11.21 -11.78 -5.43
N ASN A 246 -11.37 -10.63 -4.79
CA ASN A 246 -10.60 -10.19 -3.62
C ASN A 246 -9.07 -10.20 -3.85
N LYS A 247 -8.63 -9.86 -5.06
CA LYS A 247 -7.22 -9.73 -5.47
C LYS A 247 -7.09 -8.77 -6.65
N GLY A 248 -7.75 -7.63 -6.52
CA GLY A 248 -7.76 -6.56 -7.52
C GLY A 248 -6.54 -5.65 -7.43
N MET A 249 -6.76 -4.33 -7.45
CA MET A 249 -5.67 -3.35 -7.40
C MET A 249 -5.32 -3.00 -5.95
N GLU A 250 -4.44 -3.78 -5.36
CA GLU A 250 -3.97 -3.68 -3.98
C GLU A 250 -3.05 -2.46 -3.79
N GLY A 251 -1.95 -2.44 -4.49
CA GLY A 251 -0.92 -1.42 -4.31
C GLY A 251 -1.15 -0.18 -5.17
N LEU A 252 -0.70 0.97 -4.66
CA LEU A 252 -0.73 2.23 -5.38
C LEU A 252 0.53 3.05 -5.07
N ALA A 253 1.24 3.55 -6.09
CA ALA A 253 2.31 4.52 -5.95
C ALA A 253 2.02 5.81 -6.73
N ILE A 254 2.71 6.89 -6.38
CA ILE A 254 2.72 8.13 -7.15
C ILE A 254 4.16 8.54 -7.42
N SER A 255 4.47 8.97 -8.65
CA SER A 255 5.80 9.50 -8.98
C SER A 255 6.11 10.74 -8.12
N PRO A 256 7.39 11.02 -7.79
CA PRO A 256 7.78 12.18 -6.97
C PRO A 256 7.35 13.53 -7.55
N ASP A 257 7.25 13.65 -8.87
CA ASP A 257 6.75 14.85 -9.55
C ASP A 257 5.21 14.98 -9.51
N GLY A 258 4.52 13.95 -9.02
CA GLY A 258 3.07 13.91 -8.88
C GLY A 258 2.29 13.81 -10.17
N LYS A 259 2.88 13.26 -11.25
CA LYS A 259 2.23 13.18 -12.57
C LYS A 259 1.74 11.79 -12.95
N THR A 260 2.32 10.74 -12.38
CA THR A 260 2.00 9.35 -12.71
C THR A 260 1.59 8.57 -11.47
N LEU A 261 0.46 7.87 -11.55
CA LEU A 261 0.10 6.83 -10.59
C LEU A 261 0.52 5.46 -11.13
N PHE A 262 0.91 4.58 -10.22
CA PHE A 262 1.21 3.18 -10.52
C PHE A 262 0.31 2.32 -9.66
N GLY A 263 -0.69 1.68 -10.28
CA GLY A 263 -1.53 0.69 -9.64
C GLY A 263 -0.95 -0.72 -9.80
N PHE A 264 -1.04 -1.54 -8.77
CA PHE A 264 -0.49 -2.89 -8.79
C PHE A 264 -1.55 -3.91 -8.40
N MET A 265 -1.73 -4.92 -9.25
CA MET A 265 -2.67 -6.00 -8.95
C MET A 265 -2.11 -6.87 -7.81
N GLN A 266 -2.97 -7.33 -6.89
CA GLN A 266 -2.55 -8.24 -5.81
C GLN A 266 -2.05 -9.58 -6.37
N SER A 267 -2.77 -10.12 -7.36
CA SER A 267 -2.37 -11.32 -8.08
C SER A 267 -2.46 -11.13 -9.60
N PRO A 268 -1.84 -12.01 -10.39
CA PRO A 268 -2.08 -12.05 -11.83
C PRO A 268 -3.57 -12.12 -12.17
N LEU A 269 -3.94 -11.48 -13.29
CA LEU A 269 -5.29 -11.63 -13.83
C LEU A 269 -5.59 -13.10 -14.15
N ILE A 270 -6.87 -13.47 -14.18
CA ILE A 270 -7.30 -14.86 -14.44
C ILE A 270 -6.63 -15.40 -15.72
N GLN A 271 -6.66 -14.64 -16.81
CA GLN A 271 -6.04 -15.01 -18.09
C GLN A 271 -4.50 -15.01 -18.06
N ASP A 272 -3.88 -14.40 -17.07
CA ASP A 272 -2.41 -14.30 -16.93
C ASP A 272 -1.84 -15.31 -15.91
N GLY A 273 -2.66 -16.24 -15.45
CA GLY A 273 -2.28 -17.30 -14.53
C GLY A 273 -3.09 -17.36 -13.24
N GLY A 274 -3.84 -16.31 -12.94
CA GLY A 274 -4.74 -16.23 -11.77
C GLY A 274 -4.00 -16.28 -10.43
N ASP A 275 -4.72 -16.62 -9.38
CA ASP A 275 -4.17 -16.75 -8.03
C ASP A 275 -3.07 -17.82 -7.96
N GLY A 276 -1.93 -17.45 -7.39
CA GLY A 276 -0.72 -18.28 -7.38
C GLY A 276 0.06 -18.30 -8.70
N GLY A 277 -0.40 -17.60 -9.73
CA GLY A 277 0.34 -17.36 -10.97
C GLY A 277 1.55 -16.44 -10.76
N ARG A 278 2.38 -16.32 -11.83
CA ARG A 278 3.63 -15.54 -11.79
C ARG A 278 3.49 -14.15 -12.40
N ALA A 279 2.78 -14.04 -13.53
CA ALA A 279 2.81 -12.85 -14.37
C ALA A 279 1.80 -11.79 -13.90
N ASN A 280 2.24 -10.90 -13.03
CA ASN A 280 1.44 -9.81 -12.49
C ASN A 280 1.58 -8.52 -13.32
N ARG A 281 0.71 -7.53 -13.08
CA ARG A 281 0.67 -6.26 -13.82
C ARG A 281 0.80 -5.05 -12.92
N ILE A 282 1.63 -4.10 -13.35
CA ILE A 282 1.68 -2.72 -12.86
C ILE A 282 1.02 -1.85 -13.93
N ILE A 283 0.06 -1.02 -13.54
CA ILE A 283 -0.67 -0.11 -14.42
C ILE A 283 -0.21 1.31 -14.13
N ALA A 284 0.54 1.93 -15.05
CA ALA A 284 0.88 3.34 -14.97
C ALA A 284 -0.26 4.18 -15.56
N VAL A 285 -0.63 5.25 -14.86
CA VAL A 285 -1.71 6.17 -15.24
C VAL A 285 -1.19 7.60 -15.22
N ASP A 286 -1.14 8.28 -16.35
CA ASP A 286 -0.89 9.72 -16.39
C ASP A 286 -2.05 10.48 -15.73
N ILE A 287 -1.76 11.18 -14.65
CA ILE A 287 -2.81 11.84 -13.84
C ILE A 287 -3.56 12.90 -14.64
N LYS A 288 -2.88 13.62 -15.53
CA LYS A 288 -3.48 14.71 -16.31
C LYS A 288 -4.41 14.17 -17.39
N THR A 289 -3.95 13.23 -18.19
CA THR A 289 -4.66 12.72 -19.38
C THR A 289 -5.53 11.50 -19.10
N GLY A 290 -5.19 10.70 -18.09
CA GLY A 290 -5.81 9.39 -17.84
C GLY A 290 -5.27 8.29 -18.75
N THR A 291 -4.25 8.57 -19.58
CA THR A 291 -3.63 7.55 -20.44
C THR A 291 -2.94 6.49 -19.59
N THR A 292 -3.07 5.22 -19.99
CA THR A 292 -2.51 4.08 -19.28
C THR A 292 -1.48 3.34 -20.11
N SER A 293 -0.45 2.80 -19.44
CA SER A 293 0.45 1.76 -19.93
C SER A 293 0.59 0.66 -18.89
N GLN A 294 1.08 -0.52 -19.28
CA GLN A 294 1.18 -1.67 -18.38
C GLN A 294 2.56 -2.28 -18.43
N TYR A 295 3.06 -2.72 -17.28
CA TYR A 295 4.33 -3.42 -17.15
C TYR A 295 4.12 -4.78 -16.49
N ALA A 296 4.90 -5.78 -16.93
CA ALA A 296 4.82 -7.13 -16.36
C ALA A 296 5.79 -7.28 -15.18
N TYR A 297 5.32 -7.96 -14.15
CA TYR A 297 6.09 -8.29 -12.95
C TYR A 297 6.02 -9.79 -12.67
N ASP A 298 7.13 -10.41 -12.24
CA ASP A 298 7.18 -11.84 -11.86
C ASP A 298 7.08 -11.99 -10.34
N ASN A 299 5.95 -12.50 -9.86
CA ASN A 299 5.71 -12.76 -8.43
C ASN A 299 6.54 -13.94 -7.88
N TYR A 300 7.30 -14.66 -8.71
CA TYR A 300 7.99 -15.87 -8.30
C TYR A 300 9.25 -15.57 -7.47
N LEU A 301 9.40 -16.32 -6.38
CA LEU A 301 10.61 -16.36 -5.55
C LEU A 301 11.32 -17.69 -5.74
N ALA A 302 12.50 -17.64 -6.37
CA ALA A 302 13.26 -18.85 -6.72
C ALA A 302 13.71 -19.65 -5.48
N ASP A 303 14.09 -18.96 -4.41
CA ASP A 303 14.51 -19.59 -3.14
C ASP A 303 13.34 -20.24 -2.38
N LYS A 304 12.11 -19.86 -2.70
CA LYS A 304 10.89 -20.44 -2.12
C LYS A 304 10.18 -21.40 -3.09
N SER A 305 10.60 -21.43 -4.35
CA SER A 305 9.94 -22.19 -5.43
C SER A 305 8.43 -21.93 -5.52
N LYS A 306 8.00 -20.70 -5.26
CA LYS A 306 6.60 -20.29 -5.16
C LYS A 306 6.41 -18.81 -5.54
N SER A 307 5.20 -18.48 -6.04
CA SER A 307 4.75 -17.10 -6.22
C SER A 307 4.09 -16.59 -4.93
N TYR A 308 4.25 -15.30 -4.68
CA TYR A 308 3.63 -14.60 -3.56
C TYR A 308 2.83 -13.41 -4.08
N ASN A 309 1.77 -13.07 -3.36
CA ASN A 309 0.97 -11.90 -3.70
C ASN A 309 1.72 -10.60 -3.37
N SER A 310 1.38 -9.55 -4.09
CA SER A 310 1.97 -8.22 -3.96
C SER A 310 0.97 -7.30 -3.27
N SER A 311 1.39 -6.65 -2.19
CA SER A 311 0.46 -5.85 -1.40
C SER A 311 0.63 -4.35 -1.60
N GLU A 312 1.82 -3.86 -1.91
CA GLU A 312 2.03 -2.41 -2.03
C GLU A 312 3.20 -2.10 -2.95
N LEU A 313 3.22 -0.88 -3.47
CA LEU A 313 4.41 -0.32 -4.11
C LEU A 313 4.63 1.15 -3.77
N LEU A 314 5.92 1.58 -3.80
CA LEU A 314 6.33 2.96 -3.62
C LEU A 314 7.27 3.39 -4.75
N ALA A 315 7.13 4.63 -5.22
CA ALA A 315 8.08 5.19 -6.16
C ALA A 315 9.32 5.73 -5.42
N LEU A 316 10.50 5.19 -5.73
CA LEU A 316 11.79 5.73 -5.30
C LEU A 316 12.16 7.00 -6.07
N ASN A 317 11.83 7.01 -7.35
CA ASN A 317 11.98 8.12 -8.28
C ASN A 317 10.97 7.95 -9.44
N GLU A 318 11.19 8.59 -10.58
CA GLU A 318 10.22 8.59 -11.70
C GLU A 318 10.03 7.22 -12.37
N HIS A 319 10.95 6.27 -12.19
CA HIS A 319 10.90 4.97 -12.86
C HIS A 319 11.32 3.77 -12.00
N GLU A 320 11.90 3.99 -10.84
CA GLU A 320 12.24 2.90 -9.90
C GLU A 320 11.21 2.79 -8.81
N LEU A 321 10.78 1.56 -8.52
CA LEU A 321 9.72 1.28 -7.55
C LEU A 321 10.20 0.22 -6.54
N LEU A 322 9.71 0.34 -5.31
CA LEU A 322 9.73 -0.71 -4.30
C LEU A 322 8.41 -1.49 -4.35
N VAL A 323 8.49 -2.81 -4.25
CA VAL A 323 7.34 -3.73 -4.29
C VAL A 323 7.37 -4.60 -3.05
N LEU A 324 6.27 -4.62 -2.29
CA LEU A 324 6.10 -5.50 -1.13
C LEU A 324 5.45 -6.82 -1.55
N GLU A 325 6.16 -7.93 -1.37
CA GLU A 325 5.64 -9.29 -1.51
C GLU A 325 5.54 -9.97 -0.15
N ARG A 326 4.44 -10.65 0.11
CA ARG A 326 4.22 -11.32 1.39
C ARG A 326 3.42 -12.61 1.30
N ASP A 327 3.61 -13.47 2.29
CA ASP A 327 2.63 -14.50 2.66
C ASP A 327 1.52 -13.92 3.56
N GLY A 328 0.45 -14.69 3.79
CA GLY A 328 -0.63 -14.37 4.72
C GLY A 328 -0.40 -14.92 6.13
N LYS A 329 0.83 -15.27 6.51
CA LYS A 329 1.14 -15.93 7.79
C LYS A 329 1.70 -14.95 8.81
N GLY A 330 1.44 -15.22 10.10
CA GLY A 330 1.96 -14.45 11.23
C GLY A 330 0.91 -14.14 12.28
N LEU A 331 1.12 -13.08 13.06
CA LEU A 331 0.14 -12.57 14.03
C LEU A 331 -1.12 -12.12 13.28
N GLY A 332 -2.27 -12.56 13.72
CA GLY A 332 -3.57 -12.40 13.05
C GLY A 332 -4.07 -13.70 12.44
N ASP A 333 -3.16 -14.54 11.91
CA ASP A 333 -3.45 -15.86 11.32
C ASP A 333 -3.06 -17.03 12.25
N ASP A 334 -2.62 -16.73 13.48
CA ASP A 334 -2.13 -17.72 14.47
C ASP A 334 -1.06 -18.67 13.89
N SER A 335 -0.22 -18.19 13.00
CA SER A 335 0.81 -18.95 12.31
C SER A 335 2.18 -18.24 12.36
N ASN A 336 3.16 -18.74 11.62
CA ASN A 336 4.51 -18.18 11.59
C ASN A 336 4.79 -17.49 10.25
N ALA A 337 5.12 -16.20 10.30
CA ALA A 337 5.55 -15.44 9.12
C ALA A 337 6.83 -16.03 8.52
N ASP A 338 6.84 -16.22 7.18
CA ASP A 338 7.97 -16.73 6.42
C ASP A 338 8.49 -15.69 5.42
N VAL A 339 7.62 -15.11 4.60
CA VAL A 339 7.99 -14.18 3.54
C VAL A 339 7.31 -12.83 3.75
N LYS A 340 8.12 -11.82 4.04
CA LYS A 340 7.77 -10.39 4.06
C LYS A 340 8.95 -9.65 3.45
N ARG A 341 8.91 -9.39 2.13
CA ARG A 341 10.08 -8.88 1.41
C ARG A 341 9.73 -7.69 0.55
N ILE A 342 10.62 -6.71 0.51
CA ILE A 342 10.53 -5.57 -0.41
C ILE A 342 11.58 -5.75 -1.50
N TYR A 343 11.14 -5.72 -2.74
CA TYR A 343 11.97 -5.77 -3.92
C TYR A 343 12.03 -4.41 -4.61
N LYS A 344 13.19 -4.09 -5.18
CA LYS A 344 13.35 -2.94 -6.07
C LYS A 344 13.25 -3.40 -7.52
N ILE A 345 12.54 -2.61 -8.34
CA ILE A 345 12.43 -2.78 -9.79
C ILE A 345 12.70 -1.44 -10.49
N ASP A 346 13.06 -1.53 -11.76
CA ASP A 346 13.20 -0.38 -12.66
C ASP A 346 12.36 -0.61 -13.92
N ILE A 347 11.43 0.31 -14.18
CA ILE A 347 10.56 0.28 -15.36
C ILE A 347 11.09 1.14 -16.51
N GLN A 348 12.24 1.78 -16.35
CA GLN A 348 12.85 2.58 -17.44
C GLN A 348 13.18 1.68 -18.63
N GLY A 349 12.62 2.00 -19.79
CA GLY A 349 12.79 1.20 -21.00
C GLY A 349 12.06 -0.14 -21.02
N ALA A 350 11.26 -0.45 -19.98
CA ALA A 350 10.43 -1.65 -19.96
C ALA A 350 9.37 -1.62 -21.08
N ALA A 351 9.06 -2.79 -21.62
CA ALA A 351 8.05 -2.90 -22.68
C ALA A 351 6.65 -2.67 -22.11
N ASP A 352 5.84 -1.86 -22.80
CA ASP A 352 4.40 -1.80 -22.54
C ASP A 352 3.74 -3.12 -22.96
N VAL A 353 3.09 -3.78 -22.02
CA VAL A 353 2.42 -5.07 -22.21
C VAL A 353 0.90 -4.95 -22.32
N SER A 354 0.36 -3.75 -22.55
CA SER A 354 -1.09 -3.49 -22.66
C SER A 354 -1.77 -4.36 -23.71
N GLY A 355 -1.06 -4.69 -24.79
CA GLY A 355 -1.54 -5.56 -25.88
C GLY A 355 -1.29 -7.06 -25.67
N LEU A 356 -0.69 -7.47 -24.56
CA LEU A 356 -0.34 -8.86 -24.29
C LEU A 356 -1.30 -9.50 -23.27
N SER A 357 -1.49 -10.82 -23.39
CA SER A 357 -2.23 -11.64 -22.44
C SER A 357 -1.61 -13.02 -22.32
N GLY A 358 -1.76 -13.62 -21.14
CA GLY A 358 -1.22 -14.92 -20.82
C GLY A 358 0.15 -14.90 -20.17
N GLN A 359 0.33 -15.74 -19.15
CA GLN A 359 1.52 -15.79 -18.31
C GLN A 359 2.83 -15.89 -19.11
N ALA A 360 2.89 -16.77 -20.10
CA ALA A 360 4.13 -17.00 -20.86
C ALA A 360 4.59 -15.76 -21.65
N ALA A 361 3.65 -15.02 -22.25
CA ALA A 361 3.96 -13.80 -23.02
C ALA A 361 4.42 -12.67 -22.09
N LEU A 362 3.77 -12.50 -20.96
CA LEU A 362 4.10 -11.46 -19.98
C LEU A 362 5.45 -11.70 -19.32
N LEU A 363 5.76 -12.92 -18.91
CA LEU A 363 7.03 -13.26 -18.25
C LEU A 363 8.26 -12.97 -19.13
N GLN A 364 8.12 -13.01 -20.47
CA GLN A 364 9.20 -12.62 -21.40
C GLN A 364 9.50 -11.11 -21.34
N LYS A 365 8.60 -10.31 -20.76
CA LYS A 365 8.68 -8.85 -20.65
C LYS A 365 8.73 -8.38 -19.20
N ALA A 366 8.72 -9.32 -18.23
CA ALA A 366 8.75 -8.98 -16.83
C ALA A 366 10.03 -8.20 -16.48
N VAL A 367 9.86 -7.12 -15.72
CA VAL A 367 10.98 -6.32 -15.23
C VAL A 367 11.79 -7.12 -14.20
N PRO A 368 13.14 -7.02 -14.22
CA PRO A 368 13.96 -7.68 -13.22
C PRO A 368 13.73 -7.05 -11.84
N LYS A 369 13.82 -7.89 -10.78
CA LYS A 369 13.71 -7.44 -9.40
C LYS A 369 14.94 -7.80 -8.59
N SER A 370 15.33 -6.95 -7.64
CA SER A 370 16.39 -7.20 -6.67
C SER A 370 15.86 -7.02 -5.25
N LEU A 371 16.30 -7.85 -4.31
CA LEU A 371 15.90 -7.72 -2.92
C LEU A 371 16.45 -6.41 -2.33
N PHE A 372 15.56 -5.60 -1.78
CA PHE A 372 15.89 -4.39 -1.02
C PHE A 372 15.88 -4.64 0.49
N LEU A 373 14.83 -5.28 1.01
CA LEU A 373 14.69 -5.57 2.44
C LEU A 373 13.93 -6.89 2.66
N ASP A 374 14.49 -7.79 3.47
CA ASP A 374 13.75 -8.90 4.06
C ASP A 374 13.24 -8.49 5.43
N ILE A 375 12.00 -7.96 5.48
CA ILE A 375 11.37 -7.46 6.71
C ILE A 375 11.32 -8.57 7.77
N ALA A 376 10.93 -9.80 7.38
CA ALA A 376 10.81 -10.90 8.33
C ALA A 376 12.18 -11.24 8.96
N ALA A 377 13.25 -11.23 8.18
CA ALA A 377 14.60 -11.47 8.69
C ALA A 377 15.05 -10.33 9.62
N THR A 378 14.83 -9.07 9.22
CA THR A 378 15.21 -7.89 10.02
C THR A 378 14.44 -7.86 11.35
N LEU A 379 13.13 -8.06 11.35
CA LEU A 379 12.33 -8.10 12.57
C LEU A 379 12.77 -9.24 13.51
N LYS A 380 13.13 -10.41 12.98
CA LYS A 380 13.68 -11.52 13.77
C LYS A 380 15.04 -11.18 14.38
N ALA A 381 15.92 -10.47 13.65
CA ALA A 381 17.19 -10.00 14.17
C ALA A 381 17.02 -9.03 15.35
N HIS A 382 15.92 -8.28 15.39
CA HIS A 382 15.52 -7.41 16.51
C HIS A 382 14.64 -8.13 17.55
N GLY A 383 14.63 -9.46 17.57
CA GLY A 383 14.03 -10.26 18.66
C GLY A 383 12.55 -10.59 18.51
N LEU A 384 11.88 -10.22 17.42
CA LEU A 384 10.50 -10.66 17.18
C LEU A 384 10.51 -12.13 16.72
N THR A 385 9.62 -12.93 17.29
CA THR A 385 9.38 -14.29 16.77
C THR A 385 8.55 -14.26 15.50
N ALA A 386 8.61 -15.30 14.70
CA ALA A 386 7.81 -15.41 13.46
C ALA A 386 6.28 -15.29 13.73
N ALA A 387 5.81 -15.72 14.90
CA ALA A 387 4.42 -15.59 15.32
C ALA A 387 4.02 -14.16 15.76
N GLN A 388 4.98 -13.30 16.08
CA GLN A 388 4.76 -11.90 16.47
C GLN A 388 4.80 -10.93 15.30
N ILE A 389 5.33 -11.36 14.16
CA ILE A 389 5.34 -10.57 12.92
C ILE A 389 3.92 -10.59 12.33
N PRO A 390 3.30 -9.44 12.04
CA PRO A 390 1.93 -9.41 11.51
C PRO A 390 1.76 -10.24 10.23
N ALA A 391 0.60 -10.89 10.11
CA ALA A 391 0.26 -11.70 8.94
C ALA A 391 0.16 -10.85 7.68
N LYS A 392 -0.46 -9.68 7.80
CA LYS A 392 -0.68 -8.74 6.71
C LYS A 392 0.13 -7.46 6.94
N LEU A 393 1.37 -7.38 6.45
CA LEU A 393 2.10 -6.15 6.25
C LEU A 393 1.75 -5.64 4.85
N GLU A 394 1.15 -4.46 4.74
CA GLU A 394 0.58 -3.98 3.48
C GLU A 394 1.00 -2.53 3.18
N GLY A 395 0.45 -1.55 3.88
CA GLY A 395 0.70 -0.14 3.58
C GLY A 395 2.15 0.27 3.81
N MET A 396 2.73 0.96 2.83
CA MET A 396 4.07 1.55 2.92
C MET A 396 4.04 3.05 2.62
N ALA A 397 4.90 3.80 3.32
CA ALA A 397 5.16 5.21 3.00
C ALA A 397 6.59 5.59 3.37
N PHE A 398 7.21 6.48 2.59
CA PHE A 398 8.39 7.20 3.06
C PHE A 398 7.97 8.29 4.05
N GLY A 399 8.86 8.72 4.92
CA GLY A 399 8.65 9.81 5.86
C GLY A 399 9.78 10.83 5.80
N GLU A 400 9.91 11.62 6.87
CA GLU A 400 11.03 12.54 7.01
C GLU A 400 12.34 11.79 7.23
N ASP A 401 13.43 12.36 6.71
CA ASP A 401 14.77 11.88 6.98
C ASP A 401 15.11 12.01 8.46
N VAL A 402 15.90 11.08 8.95
CA VAL A 402 16.40 11.07 10.32
C VAL A 402 17.94 11.07 10.36
N VAL A 403 18.52 11.42 11.52
CA VAL A 403 19.95 11.26 11.73
C VAL A 403 20.19 10.08 12.65
N VAL A 404 20.85 9.04 12.11
CA VAL A 404 21.30 7.85 12.86
C VAL A 404 22.83 7.85 12.85
N ASP A 405 23.44 7.86 14.02
CA ASP A 405 24.91 7.86 14.22
C ASP A 405 25.67 8.91 13.37
N GLY A 406 25.06 10.10 13.23
CA GLY A 406 25.62 11.22 12.49
C GLY A 406 25.41 11.17 10.97
N VAL A 407 24.75 10.14 10.45
CA VAL A 407 24.41 9.98 9.04
C VAL A 407 22.93 10.29 8.82
N THR A 408 22.61 11.15 7.84
CA THR A 408 21.24 11.36 7.38
C THR A 408 20.76 10.13 6.63
N GLN A 409 19.63 9.58 7.04
CA GLN A 409 19.02 8.39 6.46
C GLN A 409 17.55 8.66 6.14
N HIS A 410 17.07 8.07 5.06
CA HIS A 410 15.67 8.05 4.67
C HIS A 410 14.89 7.10 5.56
N THR A 411 13.58 7.36 5.74
CA THR A 411 12.71 6.48 6.51
C THR A 411 11.67 5.80 5.64
N LEU A 412 11.42 4.52 5.93
CA LEU A 412 10.36 3.72 5.35
C LEU A 412 9.45 3.19 6.46
N TYR A 413 8.19 3.58 6.43
CA TYR A 413 7.15 3.10 7.33
C TYR A 413 6.40 1.95 6.68
N VAL A 414 6.15 0.89 7.44
CA VAL A 414 5.35 -0.28 7.00
C VAL A 414 4.28 -0.53 8.04
N GLY A 415 3.01 -0.48 7.63
CA GLY A 415 1.84 -0.76 8.46
C GLY A 415 1.29 -2.16 8.28
N ASN A 416 0.51 -2.65 9.24
CA ASN A 416 -0.23 -3.89 9.10
C ASN A 416 -1.73 -3.64 9.03
N ASP A 417 -2.41 -4.41 8.20
CA ASP A 417 -3.83 -4.69 8.36
C ASP A 417 -4.01 -5.74 9.47
N ASN A 418 -4.87 -5.45 10.46
CA ASN A 418 -5.20 -6.37 11.54
C ASN A 418 -6.56 -7.06 11.33
N ASP A 419 -7.13 -6.99 10.10
CA ASP A 419 -8.44 -7.56 9.74
C ASP A 419 -9.60 -7.13 10.68
N PHE A 420 -9.51 -5.96 11.29
CA PHE A 420 -10.46 -5.50 12.32
C PHE A 420 -10.62 -6.47 13.51
N LEU A 421 -9.61 -7.30 13.73
CA LEU A 421 -9.56 -8.23 14.86
C LEU A 421 -8.72 -7.65 15.99
N ALA A 422 -9.34 -7.16 17.05
CA ALA A 422 -8.61 -6.66 18.24
C ALA A 422 -7.76 -7.75 18.91
N THR A 423 -8.19 -9.01 18.76
CA THR A 423 -7.49 -10.21 19.21
C THR A 423 -7.49 -11.26 18.12
N THR A 424 -6.42 -12.04 18.02
CA THR A 424 -6.37 -13.20 17.12
C THR A 424 -7.36 -14.29 17.57
N PRO A 425 -7.70 -15.27 16.72
CA PRO A 425 -8.47 -16.43 17.13
C PRO A 425 -7.86 -17.17 18.33
N GLY A 426 -6.54 -17.19 18.48
CA GLY A 426 -5.81 -17.76 19.62
C GLY A 426 -5.81 -16.88 20.89
N GLY A 427 -6.48 -15.71 20.86
CA GLY A 427 -6.63 -14.81 22.01
C GLY A 427 -5.45 -13.87 22.26
N LEU A 428 -4.52 -13.73 21.32
CA LEU A 428 -3.42 -12.76 21.42
C LEU A 428 -3.91 -11.37 20.99
N ALA A 429 -3.38 -10.30 21.62
CA ALA A 429 -3.64 -8.93 21.16
C ALA A 429 -3.14 -8.73 19.73
N ASN A 430 -3.96 -8.13 18.87
CA ASN A 430 -3.67 -7.87 17.47
C ASN A 430 -3.79 -6.35 17.14
N PRO A 431 -2.82 -5.55 17.58
CA PRO A 431 -2.85 -4.11 17.42
C PRO A 431 -2.57 -3.68 15.96
N ASN A 432 -2.99 -2.46 15.62
CA ASN A 432 -2.48 -1.76 14.45
C ASN A 432 -1.03 -1.31 14.73
N LYS A 433 -0.07 -1.79 13.95
CA LYS A 433 1.37 -1.56 14.15
C LYS A 433 2.00 -0.86 12.96
N TRP A 434 3.04 -0.08 13.25
CA TRP A 434 3.95 0.49 12.26
C TRP A 434 5.38 0.15 12.62
N PHE A 435 6.13 -0.29 11.62
CA PHE A 435 7.57 -0.52 11.69
C PHE A 435 8.26 0.57 10.88
N VAL A 436 9.29 1.20 11.44
CA VAL A 436 10.06 2.24 10.75
C VAL A 436 11.45 1.71 10.50
N PHE A 437 11.82 1.67 9.23
CA PHE A 437 13.15 1.30 8.78
C PHE A 437 13.90 2.55 8.31
N ALA A 438 15.22 2.57 8.51
CA ALA A 438 16.09 3.61 7.99
C ALA A 438 17.02 3.02 6.92
N PHE A 439 17.29 3.81 5.87
CA PHE A 439 18.13 3.42 4.75
C PHE A 439 18.84 4.63 4.14
N THR A 440 19.84 4.39 3.30
CA THR A 440 20.58 5.40 2.53
C THR A 440 20.48 5.09 1.03
N ASP A 441 20.89 6.05 0.18
CA ASP A 441 21.01 5.80 -1.26
C ASP A 441 21.98 4.64 -1.58
N ALA A 442 22.97 4.37 -0.72
CA ALA A 442 23.88 3.24 -0.91
C ALA A 442 23.17 1.89 -0.85
N ASP A 443 22.10 1.78 -0.05
CA ASP A 443 21.30 0.55 0.11
C ASP A 443 20.42 0.30 -1.13
N LEU A 444 20.25 1.31 -1.98
CA LEU A 444 19.48 1.23 -3.22
C LEU A 444 20.28 0.67 -4.41
N GLY A 445 21.55 0.31 -4.19
CA GLY A 445 22.38 -0.33 -5.24
C GLY A 445 22.69 0.56 -6.43
N GLY A 446 22.92 1.85 -6.20
CA GLY A 446 23.26 2.84 -7.22
C GLY A 446 22.10 3.74 -7.66
N SER A 447 20.90 3.50 -7.16
CA SER A 447 19.74 4.36 -7.35
C SER A 447 19.76 5.53 -6.36
N ARG A 448 18.95 6.55 -6.65
CA ARG A 448 18.76 7.68 -5.75
C ARG A 448 17.30 7.81 -5.36
N PHE A 449 17.04 7.95 -4.07
CA PHE A 449 15.73 8.30 -3.56
C PHE A 449 15.38 9.76 -3.85
N VAL A 450 14.15 9.99 -4.32
CA VAL A 450 13.58 11.32 -4.53
C VAL A 450 12.25 11.38 -3.80
N ASN A 451 12.20 12.18 -2.73
CA ASN A 451 10.96 12.34 -1.98
C ASN A 451 9.88 13.05 -2.80
N GLN A 452 8.62 12.68 -2.60
CA GLN A 452 7.48 13.38 -3.22
C GLN A 452 7.48 14.85 -2.80
N ARG A 453 7.47 15.75 -3.78
CA ARG A 453 7.42 17.20 -3.54
C ARG A 453 5.97 17.60 -3.31
N LEU A 454 5.59 17.78 -2.06
CA LEU A 454 4.33 18.42 -1.70
C LEU A 454 4.49 19.94 -1.88
N ARG A 455 3.49 20.63 -2.48
CA ARG A 455 3.51 22.08 -2.55
C ARG A 455 3.17 22.64 -1.16
N ASP A 456 4.06 23.42 -0.59
CA ASP A 456 3.78 24.16 0.65
C ASP A 456 2.61 25.13 0.43
N GLU A 457 1.58 25.07 1.27
CA GLU A 457 0.46 26.01 1.23
C GLU A 457 0.89 27.47 1.46
N HIS A 458 2.15 27.72 1.85
CA HIS A 458 2.71 29.00 2.24
C HIS A 458 3.90 29.45 1.37
N GLY A 459 4.20 28.78 0.28
CA GLY A 459 5.21 29.23 -0.69
C GLY A 459 4.74 30.49 -1.44
N PRO A 460 5.65 31.47 -1.77
CA PRO A 460 5.27 32.65 -2.54
C PRO A 460 4.64 32.19 -3.86
N ARG A 461 3.47 32.74 -4.19
CA ARG A 461 2.84 32.58 -5.51
C ARG A 461 3.83 33.09 -6.55
N GLY A 462 4.56 32.18 -7.20
CA GLY A 462 5.33 32.51 -8.37
C GLY A 462 4.38 33.04 -9.44
N ASP A 463 4.57 34.32 -9.82
CA ASP A 463 3.93 34.92 -10.97
C ASP A 463 4.22 34.05 -12.21
N ASP A 464 3.25 33.26 -12.65
CA ASP A 464 3.17 32.76 -14.02
C ASP A 464 2.90 33.94 -14.95
N ARG A 465 3.90 34.77 -15.15
CA ARG A 465 3.89 35.69 -16.29
C ARG A 465 4.23 34.84 -17.51
N GLY A 466 3.21 34.57 -18.31
CA GLY A 466 3.37 34.04 -19.64
C GLY A 466 4.38 34.87 -20.44
N ASP A 467 5.38 34.23 -20.96
CA ASP A 467 6.15 34.73 -22.09
C ASP A 467 5.26 34.62 -23.34
N ASP A 468 4.57 35.74 -23.60
CA ASP A 468 3.92 36.01 -24.87
C ASP A 468 5.00 36.67 -25.76
N ASP A 469 5.79 35.86 -26.43
CA ASP A 469 6.71 36.34 -27.47
C ASP A 469 6.07 36.18 -28.85
N THR A 470 5.40 37.25 -29.24
CA THR A 470 5.17 37.61 -30.65
C THR A 470 6.46 38.05 -31.29
N GLN A 471 6.98 37.29 -32.25
CA GLN A 471 7.46 37.77 -33.56
C GLN A 471 7.66 36.60 -34.53
#